data_20b7c8e866f62b3d32863344c900099f
#
_entry.id   20b7c8e866f62b3d32863344c900099f
#
_cell.length_a   1.000
_cell.length_b   1.000
_cell.length_c   1.000
_cell.angle_alpha   90.00
_cell.angle_beta   90.00
_cell.angle_gamma   90.00
#
_symmetry.space_group_name_H-M   'P 1'
#
loop_
_entity.id
_entity.type
_entity.pdbx_description
1 polymer ?
#
loop_
_entity_poly.entity_id
_entity_poly.type
_entity_poly.pdbx_seq_one_letter_code
_entity_poly.pdbx_strand_id
1 'polypeptide(L)'
;MADEAAGMVFLTPDSQRERKKKIWALLTISILFVLLGQVVMIMGVVFSLLLLYGRRLKFSTPRRVTVKTFFTVYTFSMLFELSAIATGYAKNEFGGGTLFHPDPQMDILISQCYWIPFSLFWTYLFTRYSFSRKSVFWTAGVYGMLTEQLFLVPMLLLTLNPFVLIAAPYVLLLYGSAITAPYLIVENILPKDKPTSKWQYILPPLVLFPLLFAVFAIFHTVTGGVHNV
;
A
#
# COMPACT_ATOMS: atom_id res chain seq x y z
N MET A 1 27.02 -14.36 28.60
CA MET A 1 26.72 -15.19 27.42
C MET A 1 25.57 -16.17 27.69
N ALA A 2 24.46 -15.74 28.28
CA ALA A 2 23.33 -16.63 28.61
C ALA A 2 21.94 -15.99 28.31
N ASP A 3 21.87 -14.82 27.66
CA ASP A 3 20.60 -14.06 27.50
C ASP A 3 20.12 -13.89 26.07
N GLU A 4 20.77 -14.52 25.08
CA GLU A 4 20.39 -14.39 23.65
C GLU A 4 19.41 -15.49 23.16
N ALA A 5 19.03 -16.44 24.01
CA ALA A 5 18.14 -17.55 23.62
C ALA A 5 16.63 -17.29 23.84
N ALA A 6 16.26 -16.13 24.37
CA ALA A 6 14.88 -15.88 24.84
C ALA A 6 13.90 -15.28 23.81
N GLY A 7 14.23 -15.21 22.52
CA GLY A 7 13.42 -14.51 21.51
C GLY A 7 12.79 -15.34 20.39
N MET A 8 13.14 -16.61 20.22
CA MET A 8 12.51 -17.44 19.20
C MET A 8 11.23 -18.11 19.73
N VAL A 9 10.12 -17.43 19.62
CA VAL A 9 8.82 -18.09 19.75
C VAL A 9 8.68 -19.07 18.59
N PHE A 10 9.03 -20.33 18.82
CA PHE A 10 8.75 -21.42 17.87
C PHE A 10 7.22 -21.54 17.76
N LEU A 11 6.66 -21.04 16.68
CA LEU A 11 5.25 -21.25 16.37
C LEU A 11 5.01 -22.76 16.32
N THR A 12 4.00 -23.22 17.05
CA THR A 12 3.60 -24.64 17.00
C THR A 12 3.24 -25.02 15.56
N PRO A 13 3.39 -26.29 15.16
CA PRO A 13 3.03 -26.76 13.82
C PRO A 13 1.61 -26.35 13.42
N ASP A 14 0.68 -26.37 14.36
CA ASP A 14 -0.72 -25.96 14.15
C ASP A 14 -0.85 -24.46 13.85
N SER A 15 -0.12 -23.61 14.57
CA SER A 15 -0.12 -22.16 14.31
C SER A 15 0.48 -21.80 12.95
N GLN A 16 1.48 -22.56 12.48
CA GLN A 16 2.05 -22.38 11.14
C GLN A 16 1.07 -22.82 10.05
N ARG A 17 0.34 -23.93 10.27
CA ARG A 17 -0.71 -24.43 9.35
C ARG A 17 -1.84 -23.41 9.23
N GLU A 18 -2.35 -22.91 10.34
CA GLU A 18 -3.40 -21.89 10.37
C GLU A 18 -2.96 -20.58 9.69
N ARG A 19 -1.72 -20.15 9.90
CA ARG A 19 -1.16 -18.99 9.21
C ARG A 19 -1.11 -19.20 7.70
N LYS A 20 -0.66 -20.36 7.23
CA LYS A 20 -0.64 -20.68 5.80
C LYS A 20 -2.05 -20.69 5.21
N LYS A 21 -3.05 -21.28 5.89
CA LYS A 21 -4.44 -21.24 5.45
C LYS A 21 -4.96 -19.82 5.24
N LYS A 22 -4.70 -18.93 6.19
CA LYS A 22 -5.09 -17.50 6.09
C LYS A 22 -4.44 -16.80 4.90
N ILE A 23 -3.17 -17.08 4.63
CA ILE A 23 -2.48 -16.50 3.47
C ILE A 23 -3.05 -17.05 2.15
N TRP A 24 -3.34 -18.34 2.10
CA TRP A 24 -3.98 -18.95 0.92
C TRP A 24 -5.38 -18.39 0.69
N ALA A 25 -6.19 -18.19 1.73
CA ALA A 25 -7.49 -17.55 1.62
C ALA A 25 -7.36 -16.11 1.08
N LEU A 26 -6.41 -15.33 1.60
CA LEU A 26 -6.11 -13.99 1.11
C LEU A 26 -5.73 -13.99 -0.38
N LEU A 27 -4.86 -14.91 -0.78
CA LEU A 27 -4.44 -15.08 -2.18
C LEU A 27 -5.63 -15.39 -3.08
N THR A 28 -6.47 -16.35 -2.67
CA THR A 28 -7.67 -16.75 -3.42
C THR A 28 -8.65 -15.60 -3.58
N ILE A 29 -8.92 -14.84 -2.51
CA ILE A 29 -9.79 -13.66 -2.55
C ILE A 29 -9.22 -12.62 -3.51
N SER A 30 -7.91 -12.33 -3.43
CA SER A 30 -7.27 -11.34 -4.29
C SER A 30 -7.33 -11.75 -5.77
N ILE A 31 -7.08 -13.02 -6.08
CA ILE A 31 -7.20 -13.54 -7.44
C ILE A 31 -8.64 -13.43 -7.94
N LEU A 32 -9.63 -13.77 -7.10
CA LEU A 32 -11.04 -13.67 -7.47
C LEU A 32 -11.40 -12.21 -7.83
N PHE A 33 -10.96 -11.23 -7.05
CA PHE A 33 -11.18 -9.82 -7.37
C PHE A 33 -10.52 -9.41 -8.69
N VAL A 34 -9.30 -9.88 -8.97
CA VAL A 34 -8.63 -9.62 -10.26
C VAL A 34 -9.45 -10.18 -11.42
N LEU A 35 -9.96 -11.41 -11.29
CA LEU A 35 -10.80 -12.04 -12.30
C LEU A 35 -12.15 -11.33 -12.51
N LEU A 36 -12.65 -10.64 -11.49
CA LEU A 36 -13.83 -9.77 -11.56
C LEU A 36 -13.51 -8.36 -12.10
N GLY A 37 -12.36 -8.15 -12.72
CA GLY A 37 -11.95 -6.88 -13.31
C GLY A 37 -11.32 -5.87 -12.35
N GLN A 38 -11.13 -6.22 -11.07
CA GLN A 38 -10.43 -5.40 -10.08
C GLN A 38 -8.92 -5.64 -10.15
N VAL A 39 -8.29 -5.25 -11.27
CA VAL A 39 -6.87 -5.56 -11.56
C VAL A 39 -5.94 -5.00 -10.48
N VAL A 40 -6.30 -3.88 -9.86
CA VAL A 40 -5.55 -3.27 -8.75
C VAL A 40 -5.34 -4.24 -7.58
N MET A 41 -6.20 -5.25 -7.42
CA MET A 41 -6.02 -6.31 -6.40
C MET A 41 -4.85 -7.25 -6.66
N ILE A 42 -4.11 -7.07 -7.78
CA ILE A 42 -2.82 -7.72 -8.00
C ILE A 42 -1.84 -7.41 -6.84
N MET A 43 -2.00 -6.27 -6.17
CA MET A 43 -1.22 -5.93 -4.98
C MET A 43 -1.44 -6.93 -3.83
N GLY A 44 -2.68 -7.38 -3.63
CA GLY A 44 -3.01 -8.44 -2.67
C GLY A 44 -2.42 -9.80 -3.06
N VAL A 45 -2.42 -10.11 -4.36
CA VAL A 45 -1.76 -11.32 -4.89
C VAL A 45 -0.26 -11.28 -4.61
N VAL A 46 0.42 -10.20 -5.00
CA VAL A 46 1.87 -10.02 -4.79
C VAL A 46 2.22 -10.08 -3.30
N PHE A 47 1.46 -9.38 -2.45
CA PHE A 47 1.64 -9.42 -1.00
C PHE A 47 1.52 -10.85 -0.44
N SER A 48 0.50 -11.59 -0.85
CA SER A 48 0.30 -12.97 -0.41
C SER A 48 1.44 -13.88 -0.85
N LEU A 49 1.91 -13.74 -2.09
CA LEU A 49 3.08 -14.47 -2.60
C LEU A 49 4.35 -14.12 -1.84
N LEU A 50 4.56 -12.85 -1.50
CA LEU A 50 5.69 -12.41 -0.69
C LEU A 50 5.63 -12.98 0.74
N LEU A 51 4.44 -13.12 1.32
CA LEU A 51 4.29 -13.77 2.63
C LEU A 51 4.62 -15.28 2.58
N LEU A 52 4.31 -15.95 1.46
CA LEU A 52 4.58 -17.39 1.29
C LEU A 52 6.04 -17.65 0.91
N TYR A 53 6.59 -16.88 -0.01
CA TYR A 53 7.85 -17.20 -0.69
C TYR A 53 8.91 -16.09 -0.57
N GLY A 54 8.59 -14.92 -0.03
CA GLY A 54 9.42 -13.71 -0.06
C GLY A 54 10.77 -13.81 0.66
N ARG A 55 11.03 -14.89 1.41
CA ARG A 55 12.36 -15.11 2.03
C ARG A 55 13.49 -15.13 0.99
N ARG A 56 13.20 -15.53 -0.25
CA ARG A 56 14.17 -15.62 -1.35
C ARG A 56 14.42 -14.28 -2.05
N LEU A 57 13.50 -13.31 -1.88
CA LEU A 57 13.55 -12.02 -2.56
C LEU A 57 14.13 -10.89 -1.70
N LYS A 58 14.58 -11.21 -0.48
CA LYS A 58 15.13 -10.22 0.44
C LYS A 58 16.53 -9.79 0.00
N PHE A 59 16.81 -8.49 0.16
CA PHE A 59 18.16 -7.99 -0.04
C PHE A 59 19.13 -8.62 0.96
N SER A 60 20.30 -9.06 0.47
CA SER A 60 21.31 -9.70 1.30
C SER A 60 22.23 -8.70 2.02
N THR A 61 22.38 -7.50 1.51
CA THR A 61 23.33 -6.51 2.01
C THR A 61 22.67 -5.21 2.45
N PRO A 62 23.03 -4.65 3.64
CA PRO A 62 22.49 -3.39 4.14
C PRO A 62 23.10 -2.15 3.46
N ARG A 63 23.95 -2.31 2.42
CA ARG A 63 24.54 -1.18 1.71
C ARG A 63 23.45 -0.37 0.97
N ARG A 64 23.51 0.96 1.12
CA ARG A 64 22.55 1.91 0.50
C ARG A 64 21.08 1.63 0.86
N VAL A 65 20.81 1.38 2.14
CA VAL A 65 19.47 1.03 2.66
C VAL A 65 18.39 2.00 2.17
N THR A 66 18.60 3.31 2.35
CA THR A 66 17.61 4.34 1.97
C THR A 66 17.29 4.29 0.48
N VAL A 67 18.32 4.16 -0.37
CA VAL A 67 18.15 4.11 -1.84
C VAL A 67 17.36 2.87 -2.24
N LYS A 68 17.74 1.69 -1.72
CA LYS A 68 17.03 0.43 -2.00
C LYS A 68 15.58 0.49 -1.52
N THR A 69 15.35 1.04 -0.33
CA THR A 69 14.00 1.20 0.23
C THR A 69 13.17 2.13 -0.64
N PHE A 70 13.71 3.27 -1.03
CA PHE A 70 13.04 4.22 -1.91
C PHE A 70 12.62 3.57 -3.24
N PHE A 71 13.57 2.98 -3.96
CA PHE A 71 13.24 2.37 -5.24
C PHE A 71 12.28 1.19 -5.12
N THR A 72 12.35 0.42 -4.02
CA THR A 72 11.39 -0.66 -3.80
C THR A 72 9.99 -0.09 -3.56
N VAL A 73 9.84 0.88 -2.67
CA VAL A 73 8.53 1.52 -2.40
C VAL A 73 7.99 2.19 -3.67
N TYR A 74 8.84 2.93 -4.39
CA TYR A 74 8.46 3.62 -5.63
C TYR A 74 7.99 2.64 -6.73
N THR A 75 8.71 1.54 -6.93
CA THR A 75 8.30 0.50 -7.89
C THR A 75 6.92 -0.07 -7.55
N PHE A 76 6.65 -0.32 -6.28
CA PHE A 76 5.33 -0.81 -5.86
C PHE A 76 4.24 0.28 -5.98
N SER A 77 4.57 1.54 -5.76
CA SER A 77 3.65 2.67 -6.01
C SER A 77 3.29 2.77 -7.48
N MET A 78 4.27 2.61 -8.38
CA MET A 78 4.02 2.58 -9.82
C MET A 78 3.22 1.34 -10.25
N LEU A 79 3.49 0.18 -9.68
CA LEU A 79 2.69 -1.02 -9.93
C LEU A 79 1.24 -0.82 -9.49
N PHE A 80 1.03 -0.16 -8.35
CA PHE A 80 -0.30 0.19 -7.85
C PHE A 80 -1.03 1.09 -8.85
N GLU A 81 -0.41 2.19 -9.28
CA GLU A 81 -0.96 3.14 -10.25
C GLU A 81 -1.33 2.46 -11.57
N LEU A 82 -0.38 1.73 -12.17
CA LEU A 82 -0.62 1.02 -13.41
C LEU A 82 -1.74 -0.01 -13.29
N SER A 83 -1.86 -0.68 -12.14
CA SER A 83 -2.92 -1.65 -11.91
C SER A 83 -4.28 -0.99 -11.66
N ALA A 84 -4.31 0.23 -11.11
CA ALA A 84 -5.53 1.04 -10.99
C ALA A 84 -6.04 1.46 -12.38
N ILE A 85 -5.15 1.98 -13.22
CA ILE A 85 -5.47 2.31 -14.62
C ILE A 85 -5.97 1.07 -15.37
N ALA A 86 -5.30 -0.07 -15.23
CA ALA A 86 -5.72 -1.32 -15.84
C ALA A 86 -7.10 -1.78 -15.34
N THR A 87 -7.47 -1.46 -14.11
CA THR A 87 -8.82 -1.72 -13.58
C THR A 87 -9.88 -0.92 -14.33
N GLY A 88 -9.63 0.36 -14.60
CA GLY A 88 -10.51 1.22 -15.40
C GLY A 88 -10.73 0.64 -16.80
N TYR A 89 -9.65 0.25 -17.48
CA TYR A 89 -9.75 -0.38 -18.79
C TYR A 89 -10.53 -1.70 -18.76
N ALA A 90 -10.28 -2.56 -17.76
CA ALA A 90 -10.98 -3.83 -17.62
C ALA A 90 -12.50 -3.67 -17.44
N LYS A 91 -12.94 -2.53 -16.92
CA LYS A 91 -14.36 -2.18 -16.72
C LYS A 91 -14.95 -1.36 -17.87
N ASN A 92 -14.19 -1.07 -18.91
CA ASN A 92 -14.55 -0.14 -19.99
C ASN A 92 -14.90 1.28 -19.48
N GLU A 93 -14.35 1.68 -18.36
CA GLU A 93 -14.46 3.02 -17.81
C GLU A 93 -13.29 3.85 -18.35
N PHE A 94 -13.47 4.54 -19.49
CA PHE A 94 -12.46 5.43 -20.05
C PHE A 94 -12.15 6.56 -19.05
N GLY A 95 -10.88 6.68 -18.65
CA GLY A 95 -10.46 7.56 -17.55
C GLY A 95 -10.77 7.01 -16.15
N GLY A 96 -11.47 5.90 -16.04
CA GLY A 96 -11.63 5.17 -14.78
C GLY A 96 -10.30 4.57 -14.33
N GLY A 97 -9.98 4.74 -13.03
CA GLY A 97 -8.69 4.28 -12.47
C GLY A 97 -7.54 5.28 -12.59
N THR A 98 -7.70 6.38 -13.33
CA THR A 98 -6.78 7.52 -13.32
C THR A 98 -7.10 8.45 -12.14
N LEU A 99 -6.07 9.08 -11.56
CA LEU A 99 -6.23 9.90 -10.36
C LEU A 99 -6.28 11.40 -10.68
N PHE A 100 -5.43 11.88 -11.58
CA PHE A 100 -5.24 13.30 -11.84
C PHE A 100 -5.65 13.73 -13.26
N HIS A 101 -5.63 12.83 -14.24
CA HIS A 101 -5.93 13.16 -15.63
C HIS A 101 -6.63 11.99 -16.34
N PRO A 102 -7.65 12.24 -17.20
CA PRO A 102 -8.35 11.17 -17.92
C PRO A 102 -7.47 10.42 -18.93
N ASP A 103 -6.45 11.09 -19.50
CA ASP A 103 -5.43 10.43 -20.32
C ASP A 103 -4.43 9.69 -19.43
N PRO A 104 -4.29 8.36 -19.55
CA PRO A 104 -3.41 7.56 -18.70
C PRO A 104 -1.93 7.92 -18.78
N GLN A 105 -1.44 8.40 -19.93
CA GLN A 105 -0.03 8.77 -20.08
C GLN A 105 0.25 10.07 -19.31
N MET A 106 -0.66 11.04 -19.42
CA MET A 106 -0.58 12.28 -18.65
C MET A 106 -0.79 12.02 -17.16
N ASP A 107 -1.71 11.12 -16.79
CA ASP A 107 -1.94 10.76 -15.41
C ASP A 107 -0.70 10.14 -14.76
N ILE A 108 -0.03 9.19 -15.42
CA ILE A 108 1.23 8.61 -14.96
C ILE A 108 2.31 9.69 -14.78
N LEU A 109 2.40 10.66 -15.69
CA LEU A 109 3.39 11.73 -15.58
C LEU A 109 3.11 12.64 -14.40
N ILE A 110 1.87 13.06 -14.24
CA ILE A 110 1.43 13.97 -13.17
C ILE A 110 1.47 13.29 -11.81
N SER A 111 1.08 12.04 -11.74
CA SER A 111 1.07 11.26 -10.51
C SER A 111 2.46 11.13 -9.88
N GLN A 112 3.55 11.37 -10.66
CA GLN A 112 4.91 11.45 -10.10
C GLN A 112 5.04 12.54 -9.03
N CYS A 113 4.31 13.64 -9.16
CA CYS A 113 4.29 14.72 -8.16
C CYS A 113 3.74 14.24 -6.80
N TYR A 114 2.97 13.16 -6.81
CA TYR A 114 2.49 12.49 -5.59
C TYR A 114 3.34 11.28 -5.21
N TRP A 115 3.62 10.35 -6.16
CA TRP A 115 4.26 9.08 -5.84
C TRP A 115 5.72 9.19 -5.44
N ILE A 116 6.46 10.18 -5.95
CA ILE A 116 7.85 10.42 -5.51
C ILE A 116 7.88 10.88 -4.05
N PRO A 117 7.18 11.96 -3.62
CA PRO A 117 7.12 12.35 -2.21
C PRO A 117 6.52 11.27 -1.31
N PHE A 118 5.49 10.55 -1.77
CA PHE A 118 4.90 9.41 -1.05
C PHE A 118 5.96 8.33 -0.76
N SER A 119 6.74 7.96 -1.78
CA SER A 119 7.79 6.94 -1.64
C SER A 119 8.94 7.40 -0.75
N LEU A 120 9.32 8.68 -0.84
CA LEU A 120 10.31 9.29 0.06
C LEU A 120 9.82 9.29 1.51
N PHE A 121 8.55 9.61 1.73
CA PHE A 121 7.96 9.64 3.06
C PHE A 121 7.90 8.25 3.70
N TRP A 122 7.42 7.22 2.99
CA TRP A 122 7.44 5.85 3.50
C TRP A 122 8.86 5.32 3.71
N THR A 123 9.81 5.69 2.84
CA THR A 123 11.24 5.39 3.02
C THR A 123 11.77 6.02 4.31
N TYR A 124 11.44 7.29 4.57
CA TYR A 124 11.78 7.95 5.82
C TYR A 124 11.19 7.20 7.03
N LEU A 125 9.90 6.87 7.00
CA LEU A 125 9.27 6.14 8.09
C LEU A 125 9.92 4.76 8.33
N PHE A 126 10.16 3.99 7.27
CA PHE A 126 10.77 2.66 7.37
C PHE A 126 12.21 2.70 7.85
N THR A 127 12.96 3.75 7.54
CA THR A 127 14.34 3.89 8.01
C THR A 127 14.43 4.50 9.42
N ARG A 128 13.46 5.31 9.83
CA ARG A 128 13.46 6.03 11.11
C ARG A 128 12.80 5.28 12.25
N TYR A 129 11.69 4.55 11.98
CA TYR A 129 10.88 3.91 13.01
C TYR A 129 10.88 2.39 12.86
N SER A 130 10.67 1.70 14.00
CA SER A 130 10.50 0.25 14.03
C SER A 130 9.03 -0.10 13.77
N PHE A 131 8.81 -0.87 12.71
CA PHE A 131 7.48 -1.36 12.36
C PHE A 131 7.43 -2.88 12.45
N SER A 132 6.29 -3.42 12.87
CA SER A 132 5.93 -4.80 12.59
C SER A 132 5.19 -4.86 11.23
N ARG A 133 5.23 -6.02 10.56
CA ARG A 133 4.47 -6.24 9.31
C ARG A 133 2.99 -5.93 9.48
N LYS A 134 2.43 -6.34 10.64
CA LYS A 134 1.04 -6.09 10.99
C LYS A 134 0.77 -4.58 11.14
N SER A 135 1.68 -3.84 11.79
CA SER A 135 1.49 -2.41 11.96
C SER A 135 1.59 -1.63 10.65
N VAL A 136 2.50 -2.00 9.74
CA VAL A 136 2.55 -1.40 8.40
C VAL A 136 1.24 -1.63 7.66
N PHE A 137 0.73 -2.87 7.67
CA PHE A 137 -0.51 -3.23 6.98
C PHE A 137 -1.70 -2.40 7.47
N TRP A 138 -1.88 -2.32 8.80
CA TRP A 138 -2.99 -1.55 9.36
C TRP A 138 -2.82 -0.04 9.15
N THR A 139 -1.63 0.51 9.32
CA THR A 139 -1.38 1.94 9.12
C THR A 139 -1.66 2.35 7.66
N ALA A 140 -1.15 1.59 6.70
CA ALA A 140 -1.38 1.84 5.29
C ALA A 140 -2.84 1.61 4.89
N GLY A 141 -3.46 0.55 5.40
CA GLY A 141 -4.86 0.25 5.12
C GLY A 141 -5.82 1.31 5.65
N VAL A 142 -5.61 1.78 6.88
CA VAL A 142 -6.40 2.88 7.46
C VAL A 142 -6.17 4.18 6.69
N TYR A 143 -4.91 4.49 6.30
CA TYR A 143 -4.63 5.60 5.42
C TYR A 143 -5.43 5.51 4.11
N GLY A 144 -5.41 4.35 3.46
CA GLY A 144 -6.19 4.10 2.24
C GLY A 144 -7.69 4.32 2.44
N MET A 145 -8.26 3.82 3.54
CA MET A 145 -9.68 4.05 3.85
C MET A 145 -10.04 5.53 4.01
N LEU A 146 -9.09 6.36 4.45
CA LEU A 146 -9.31 7.80 4.57
C LEU A 146 -9.15 8.54 3.24
N THR A 147 -8.37 8.01 2.29
CA THR A 147 -8.00 8.73 1.06
C THR A 147 -8.69 8.21 -0.20
N GLU A 148 -9.15 6.95 -0.20
CA GLU A 148 -9.75 6.33 -1.38
C GLU A 148 -10.95 7.12 -1.89
N GLN A 149 -10.94 7.43 -3.18
CA GLN A 149 -11.99 8.17 -3.88
C GLN A 149 -12.49 9.39 -3.09
N LEU A 150 -11.56 10.19 -2.55
CA LEU A 150 -11.88 11.40 -1.78
C LEU A 150 -12.90 11.14 -0.66
N PHE A 151 -12.56 10.21 0.26
CA PHE A 151 -13.38 9.84 1.42
C PHE A 151 -14.57 8.88 1.16
N LEU A 152 -14.52 8.04 0.15
CA LEU A 152 -15.61 7.08 -0.07
C LEU A 152 -15.97 6.30 1.22
N VAL A 153 -15.01 5.70 1.89
CA VAL A 153 -15.27 4.88 3.10
C VAL A 153 -15.83 5.72 4.24
N PRO A 154 -15.27 6.88 4.61
CA PRO A 154 -15.88 7.78 5.58
C PRO A 154 -17.28 8.22 5.20
N MET A 155 -17.55 8.56 3.95
CA MET A 155 -18.89 8.96 3.48
C MET A 155 -19.90 7.81 3.61
N LEU A 156 -19.53 6.60 3.25
CA LEU A 156 -20.39 5.43 3.41
C LEU A 156 -20.68 5.15 4.89
N LEU A 157 -19.72 5.37 5.79
CA LEU A 157 -19.93 5.26 7.24
C LEU A 157 -20.89 6.32 7.77
N LEU A 158 -20.69 7.58 7.37
CA LEU A 158 -21.55 8.70 7.81
C LEU A 158 -23.00 8.56 7.32
N THR A 159 -23.20 7.99 6.14
CA THR A 159 -24.53 7.76 5.56
C THR A 159 -25.14 6.42 5.97
N LEU A 160 -24.46 5.65 6.83
CA LEU A 160 -24.86 4.30 7.26
C LEU A 160 -25.14 3.37 6.07
N ASN A 161 -24.45 3.57 4.95
CA ASN A 161 -24.63 2.78 3.74
C ASN A 161 -24.02 1.38 3.95
N PRO A 162 -24.80 0.28 3.81
CA PRO A 162 -24.32 -1.07 4.05
C PRO A 162 -23.19 -1.51 3.12
N PHE A 163 -22.98 -0.83 2.00
CA PHE A 163 -21.86 -1.07 1.07
C PHE A 163 -20.50 -0.88 1.75
N VAL A 164 -20.43 -0.11 2.85
CA VAL A 164 -19.21 0.04 3.66
C VAL A 164 -18.66 -1.30 4.17
N LEU A 165 -19.52 -2.31 4.41
CA LEU A 165 -19.11 -3.64 4.86
C LEU A 165 -18.25 -4.37 3.81
N ILE A 166 -18.35 -3.99 2.55
CA ILE A 166 -17.55 -4.53 1.43
C ILE A 166 -16.40 -3.57 1.10
N ALA A 167 -16.70 -2.28 0.99
CA ALA A 167 -15.71 -1.27 0.58
C ALA A 167 -14.56 -1.14 1.58
N ALA A 168 -14.85 -1.08 2.89
CA ALA A 168 -13.81 -0.88 3.89
C ALA A 168 -12.79 -2.03 3.95
N PRO A 169 -13.19 -3.33 4.03
CA PRO A 169 -12.25 -4.44 3.96
C PRO A 169 -11.47 -4.50 2.63
N TYR A 170 -12.11 -4.17 1.51
CA TYR A 170 -11.49 -4.12 0.19
C TYR A 170 -10.37 -3.07 0.15
N VAL A 171 -10.66 -1.84 0.53
CA VAL A 171 -9.69 -0.74 0.54
C VAL A 171 -8.57 -0.99 1.56
N LEU A 172 -8.91 -1.49 2.76
CA LEU A 172 -7.94 -1.87 3.78
C LEU A 172 -6.94 -2.91 3.23
N LEU A 173 -7.46 -3.94 2.57
CA LEU A 173 -6.65 -5.01 1.97
C LEU A 173 -5.76 -4.45 0.86
N LEU A 174 -6.31 -3.62 0.00
CA LEU A 174 -5.62 -3.02 -1.13
C LEU A 174 -4.41 -2.20 -0.69
N TYR A 175 -4.64 -1.15 0.11
CA TYR A 175 -3.58 -0.24 0.56
C TYR A 175 -2.64 -0.89 1.58
N GLY A 176 -3.19 -1.71 2.48
CA GLY A 176 -2.39 -2.51 3.41
C GLY A 176 -1.40 -3.41 2.68
N SER A 177 -1.83 -4.07 1.61
CA SER A 177 -0.98 -4.92 0.79
C SER A 177 0.05 -4.13 0.00
N ALA A 178 -0.36 -3.01 -0.63
CA ALA A 178 0.49 -2.18 -1.48
C ALA A 178 1.74 -1.67 -0.76
N ILE A 179 1.61 -1.27 0.51
CA ILE A 179 2.72 -0.73 1.30
C ILE A 179 3.45 -1.81 2.10
N THR A 180 2.76 -2.87 2.53
CA THR A 180 3.44 -3.95 3.26
C THR A 180 4.28 -4.82 2.33
N ALA A 181 3.91 -4.97 1.07
CA ALA A 181 4.67 -5.76 0.10
C ALA A 181 6.12 -5.25 -0.07
N PRO A 182 6.39 -3.98 -0.37
CA PRO A 182 7.75 -3.44 -0.42
C PRO A 182 8.46 -3.52 0.93
N TYR A 183 7.77 -3.31 2.05
CA TYR A 183 8.33 -3.47 3.38
C TYR A 183 8.87 -4.89 3.61
N LEU A 184 8.16 -5.94 3.19
CA LEU A 184 8.61 -7.33 3.32
C LEU A 184 9.93 -7.60 2.59
N ILE A 185 10.21 -6.89 1.50
CA ILE A 185 11.44 -7.03 0.71
C ILE A 185 12.62 -6.37 1.41
N VAL A 186 12.38 -5.19 2.03
CA VAL A 186 13.47 -4.38 2.61
C VAL A 186 13.66 -4.60 4.11
N GLU A 187 12.72 -5.22 4.83
CA GLU A 187 12.72 -5.31 6.30
C GLU A 187 14.03 -5.83 6.91
N ASN A 188 14.74 -6.74 6.21
CA ASN A 188 15.98 -7.37 6.68
C ASN A 188 17.22 -6.48 6.56
N ILE A 189 17.18 -5.44 5.72
CA ILE A 189 18.27 -4.47 5.57
C ILE A 189 18.03 -3.19 6.35
N LEU A 190 16.82 -2.98 6.88
CA LEU A 190 16.49 -1.81 7.72
C LEU A 190 17.26 -1.86 9.04
N PRO A 191 17.66 -0.71 9.60
CA PRO A 191 18.29 -0.64 10.92
C PRO A 191 17.41 -1.32 11.98
N LYS A 192 18.02 -2.10 12.90
CA LYS A 192 17.26 -2.85 13.92
C LYS A 192 16.94 -1.99 15.15
N ASP A 193 17.88 -1.11 15.53
CA ASP A 193 17.79 -0.29 16.73
C ASP A 193 17.05 1.04 16.44
N LYS A 194 15.76 0.93 16.10
CA LYS A 194 14.91 2.08 15.80
C LYS A 194 13.88 2.28 16.91
N PRO A 195 13.57 3.54 17.26
CA PRO A 195 12.53 3.83 18.22
C PRO A 195 11.16 3.41 17.68
N THR A 196 10.29 2.97 18.58
CA THR A 196 8.84 2.90 18.34
C THR A 196 8.22 4.21 18.83
N SER A 197 7.37 4.82 18.01
CA SER A 197 6.66 6.04 18.37
C SER A 197 5.22 5.97 17.86
N LYS A 198 4.28 6.54 18.63
CA LYS A 198 2.89 6.67 18.17
C LYS A 198 2.77 7.52 16.90
N TRP A 199 3.69 8.44 16.69
CA TRP A 199 3.76 9.28 15.50
C TRP A 199 3.90 8.50 14.20
N GLN A 200 4.57 7.35 14.20
CA GLN A 200 4.72 6.51 13.01
C GLN A 200 3.37 6.04 12.42
N TYR A 201 2.30 6.02 13.22
CA TYR A 201 0.96 5.64 12.79
C TYR A 201 0.09 6.83 12.39
N ILE A 202 0.40 8.01 12.93
CA ILE A 202 -0.38 9.24 12.71
C ILE A 202 0.18 10.06 11.54
N LEU A 203 1.51 10.04 11.36
CA LEU A 203 2.17 10.80 10.30
C LEU A 203 1.69 10.47 8.88
N PRO A 204 1.43 9.19 8.50
CA PRO A 204 0.96 8.91 7.15
C PRO A 204 -0.32 9.66 6.77
N PRO A 205 -1.43 9.59 7.50
CA PRO A 205 -2.59 10.38 7.15
C PRO A 205 -2.35 11.90 7.28
N LEU A 206 -1.56 12.33 8.27
CA LEU A 206 -1.33 13.75 8.52
C LEU A 206 -0.49 14.44 7.42
N VAL A 207 0.43 13.72 6.80
CA VAL A 207 1.35 14.28 5.79
C VAL A 207 0.89 13.96 4.37
N LEU A 208 0.55 12.70 4.11
CA LEU A 208 0.25 12.25 2.74
C LEU A 208 -1.12 12.71 2.26
N PHE A 209 -2.06 12.93 3.17
CA PHE A 209 -3.38 13.42 2.82
C PHE A 209 -3.37 14.88 2.32
N PRO A 210 -2.79 15.86 3.05
CA PRO A 210 -2.62 17.21 2.51
C PRO A 210 -1.79 17.25 1.23
N LEU A 211 -0.77 16.38 1.10
CA LEU A 211 0.04 16.27 -0.12
C LEU A 211 -0.83 15.86 -1.32
N LEU A 212 -1.69 14.85 -1.17
CA LEU A 212 -2.59 14.41 -2.22
C LEU A 212 -3.51 15.55 -2.68
N PHE A 213 -4.11 16.27 -1.71
CA PHE A 213 -4.97 17.42 -2.02
C PHE A 213 -4.23 18.57 -2.67
N ALA A 214 -3.00 18.87 -2.23
CA ALA A 214 -2.19 19.91 -2.82
C ALA A 214 -1.86 19.61 -4.29
N VAL A 215 -1.45 18.37 -4.60
CA VAL A 215 -1.19 17.95 -5.98
C VAL A 215 -2.46 18.03 -6.82
N PHE A 216 -3.58 17.53 -6.30
CA PHE A 216 -4.88 17.58 -6.98
C PHE A 216 -5.33 19.03 -7.25
N ALA A 217 -5.25 19.91 -6.24
CA ALA A 217 -5.65 21.31 -6.37
C ALA A 217 -4.78 22.07 -7.37
N ILE A 218 -3.45 21.90 -7.31
CA ILE A 218 -2.51 22.53 -8.26
C ILE A 218 -2.85 22.08 -9.67
N PHE A 219 -3.06 20.79 -9.87
CA PHE A 219 -3.31 20.25 -11.18
C PHE A 219 -4.65 20.72 -11.74
N HIS A 220 -5.71 20.67 -10.94
CA HIS A 220 -7.04 21.17 -11.33
C HIS A 220 -7.00 22.65 -11.72
N THR A 221 -6.20 23.45 -11.01
CA THR A 221 -6.05 24.89 -11.30
C THR A 221 -5.28 25.12 -12.61
N VAL A 222 -4.21 24.34 -12.87
CA VAL A 222 -3.36 24.50 -14.06
C VAL A 222 -4.06 24.02 -15.33
N THR A 223 -4.86 22.94 -15.24
CA THR A 223 -5.54 22.38 -16.42
C THR A 223 -6.92 22.97 -16.69
N GLY A 224 -7.34 23.98 -15.91
CA GLY A 224 -8.65 24.61 -16.08
C GLY A 224 -9.83 23.69 -15.82
N GLY A 225 -9.63 22.64 -15.00
CA GLY A 225 -10.70 21.73 -14.63
C GLY A 225 -11.22 20.88 -15.78
N VAL A 226 -10.36 20.24 -16.56
CA VAL A 226 -10.70 19.38 -17.73
C VAL A 226 -11.62 18.18 -17.37
N HIS A 227 -12.34 18.24 -16.27
CA HIS A 227 -13.34 17.24 -15.88
C HIS A 227 -14.78 17.61 -16.28
N ASN A 228 -14.97 18.45 -17.28
CA ASN A 228 -16.28 18.72 -17.87
C ASN A 228 -16.37 18.04 -19.27
N VAL A 229 -16.29 16.71 -19.29
CA VAL A 229 -16.87 15.93 -20.41
C VAL A 229 -17.40 14.62 -19.88
#